data_543d9f07f7715e4bb28a1e6f0d322911
#
_entry.id   543d9f07f7715e4bb28a1e6f0d322911
#
_cell.length_a   1.000
_cell.length_b   1.000
_cell.length_c   1.000
_cell.angle_alpha   90.00
_cell.angle_beta   90.00
_cell.angle_gamma   90.00
#
_symmetry.space_group_name_H-M   'P 1'
#
loop_
_entity.id
_entity.type
_entity.pdbx_description
1 polymer ?
#
loop_
_entity_poly.entity_id
_entity_poly.type
_entity_poly.pdbx_seq_one_letter_code
_entity_poly.pdbx_strand_id
1 'polypeptide(L)'
;MMNKNIFVACDTSSLKEIKKIISDTKTNKLQIIPKFGLQFFYSKSGRAFLQNFKRDYFLDLKINDIPQTALSAMDSLKDLKKCKYITVHVSGGLEMLKAITKKAKTINKNLKVIGVTILTSLNKKSLEEIGHTKTVEQLVLKQA
;
A
#
# COMPACT_ATOMS: atom_id res chain seq x y z
N MET A 1 -0.78 -25.04 9.69
CA MET A 1 0.23 -23.98 9.95
C MET A 1 -0.22 -22.71 9.27
N MET A 2 -0.35 -21.58 9.98
CA MET A 2 -0.63 -20.30 9.33
C MET A 2 0.62 -19.91 8.51
N ASN A 3 0.50 -19.86 7.17
CA ASN A 3 1.56 -19.35 6.31
C ASN A 3 1.78 -17.87 6.65
N LYS A 4 2.88 -17.56 7.36
CA LYS A 4 3.26 -16.18 7.66
C LYS A 4 3.74 -15.52 6.37
N ASN A 5 3.08 -14.42 5.98
CA ASN A 5 3.54 -13.58 4.87
C ASN A 5 4.68 -12.69 5.33
N ILE A 6 5.75 -12.63 4.55
CA ILE A 6 6.84 -11.68 4.74
C ILE A 6 6.78 -10.68 3.59
N PHE A 7 6.69 -9.40 3.94
CA PHE A 7 6.72 -8.31 2.96
C PHE A 7 8.16 -7.84 2.78
N VAL A 8 8.64 -7.84 1.53
CA VAL A 8 9.98 -7.35 1.17
C VAL A 8 9.81 -6.02 0.43
N ALA A 9 10.36 -4.95 1.00
CA ALA A 9 10.32 -3.63 0.40
C ALA A 9 11.19 -3.58 -0.87
N CYS A 10 10.61 -3.06 -1.94
CA CYS A 10 11.23 -2.85 -3.25
C CYS A 10 11.24 -1.34 -3.54
N ASP A 11 11.96 -0.57 -2.71
CA ASP A 11 11.93 0.89 -2.71
C ASP A 11 13.04 1.47 -3.63
N THR A 12 12.91 1.22 -4.92
CA THR A 12 13.77 1.76 -5.99
C THR A 12 12.95 1.92 -7.27
N SER A 13 13.35 2.85 -8.15
CA SER A 13 12.80 3.00 -9.50
C SER A 13 13.46 2.09 -10.54
N SER A 14 14.57 1.44 -10.18
CA SER A 14 15.36 0.59 -11.06
C SER A 14 14.72 -0.79 -11.25
N LEU A 15 14.21 -1.07 -12.44
CA LEU A 15 13.67 -2.39 -12.78
C LEU A 15 14.70 -3.51 -12.62
N LYS A 16 15.98 -3.23 -12.85
CA LYS A 16 17.09 -4.18 -12.67
C LYS A 16 17.23 -4.58 -11.21
N GLU A 17 17.22 -3.60 -10.29
CA GLU A 17 17.30 -3.84 -8.85
C GLU A 17 16.05 -4.56 -8.34
N ILE A 18 14.86 -4.17 -8.77
CA ILE A 18 13.61 -4.87 -8.46
C ILE A 18 13.70 -6.36 -8.81
N LYS A 19 14.12 -6.68 -10.04
CA LYS A 19 14.27 -8.07 -10.48
C LYS A 19 15.30 -8.83 -9.62
N LYS A 20 16.40 -8.17 -9.23
CA LYS A 20 17.40 -8.73 -8.33
C LYS A 20 16.82 -9.03 -6.96
N ILE A 21 16.15 -8.08 -6.30
CA ILE A 21 15.50 -8.26 -4.99
C ILE A 21 14.52 -9.44 -5.04
N ILE A 22 13.68 -9.52 -6.08
CA ILE A 22 12.70 -10.60 -6.26
C ILE A 22 13.38 -11.96 -6.43
N SER A 23 14.49 -12.03 -7.14
CA SER A 23 15.28 -13.23 -7.33
C SER A 23 15.96 -13.69 -6.04
N ASP A 24 16.64 -12.76 -5.36
CA ASP A 24 17.44 -13.04 -4.16
C ASP A 24 16.55 -13.44 -2.96
N THR A 25 15.28 -13.00 -2.95
CA THR A 25 14.31 -13.33 -1.89
C THR A 25 13.44 -14.55 -2.20
N LYS A 26 13.67 -15.23 -3.34
CA LYS A 26 12.88 -16.41 -3.71
C LYS A 26 13.18 -17.59 -2.77
N THR A 27 12.15 -18.16 -2.14
CA THR A 27 12.25 -19.33 -1.27
C THR A 27 10.98 -20.16 -1.32
N ASN A 28 11.10 -21.46 -1.07
CA ASN A 28 9.95 -22.37 -0.95
C ASN A 28 9.49 -22.55 0.51
N LYS A 29 10.24 -21.99 1.47
CA LYS A 29 9.97 -22.15 2.92
C LYS A 29 9.01 -21.09 3.47
N LEU A 30 8.91 -19.93 2.83
CA LEU A 30 8.16 -18.77 3.29
C LEU A 30 7.38 -18.14 2.14
N GLN A 31 6.24 -17.55 2.46
CA GLN A 31 5.50 -16.75 1.48
C GLN A 31 6.06 -15.32 1.44
N ILE A 32 6.92 -15.06 0.47
CA ILE A 32 7.49 -13.74 0.24
C ILE A 32 6.60 -12.95 -0.72
N ILE A 33 6.17 -11.77 -0.27
CA ILE A 33 5.34 -10.84 -1.04
C ILE A 33 6.14 -9.54 -1.24
N PRO A 34 6.55 -9.21 -2.47
CA PRO A 34 7.21 -7.93 -2.73
C PRO A 34 6.24 -6.76 -2.51
N LYS A 35 6.72 -5.72 -1.84
CA LYS A 35 5.99 -4.47 -1.58
C LYS A 35 6.56 -3.37 -2.46
N PHE A 36 5.74 -2.79 -3.32
CA PHE A 36 6.09 -1.72 -4.24
C PHE A 36 5.49 -0.40 -3.76
N GLY A 37 6.35 0.57 -3.48
CA GLY A 37 5.95 1.91 -3.06
C GLY A 37 5.76 2.87 -4.23
N LEU A 38 5.50 4.13 -3.88
CA LEU A 38 5.24 5.22 -4.83
C LEU A 38 6.35 5.39 -5.87
N GLN A 39 7.62 5.33 -5.42
CA GLN A 39 8.79 5.52 -6.30
C GLN A 39 8.79 4.55 -7.48
N PHE A 40 8.52 3.26 -7.23
CA PHE A 40 8.46 2.28 -8.30
C PHE A 40 7.18 2.40 -9.13
N PHE A 41 6.02 2.55 -8.47
CA PHE A 41 4.73 2.64 -9.15
C PHE A 41 4.68 3.79 -10.17
N TYR A 42 5.23 4.95 -9.82
CA TYR A 42 5.29 6.13 -10.69
C TYR A 42 6.50 6.16 -11.63
N SER A 43 7.41 5.20 -11.56
CA SER A 43 8.50 5.11 -12.51
C SER A 43 8.00 4.73 -13.91
N LYS A 44 8.78 5.08 -14.95
CA LYS A 44 8.43 4.83 -16.35
C LYS A 44 8.02 3.37 -16.65
N SER A 45 8.63 2.40 -15.99
CA SER A 45 8.39 0.97 -16.20
C SER A 45 7.53 0.31 -15.11
N GLY A 46 7.29 0.99 -13.98
CA GLY A 46 6.72 0.38 -12.78
C GLY A 46 5.32 -0.19 -13.01
N ARG A 47 4.40 0.64 -13.52
CA ARG A 47 3.03 0.19 -13.74
C ARG A 47 2.93 -0.95 -14.78
N ALA A 48 3.64 -0.84 -15.90
CA ALA A 48 3.65 -1.89 -16.93
C ALA A 48 4.25 -3.21 -16.41
N PHE A 49 5.28 -3.12 -15.57
CA PHE A 49 5.84 -4.28 -14.89
C PHE A 49 4.81 -4.94 -13.96
N LEU A 50 4.12 -4.17 -13.13
CA LEU A 50 3.13 -4.67 -12.17
C LEU A 50 1.93 -5.31 -12.86
N GLN A 51 1.48 -4.78 -13.98
CA GLN A 51 0.40 -5.34 -14.80
C GLN A 51 0.73 -6.75 -15.30
N ASN A 52 2.00 -7.01 -15.62
CA ASN A 52 2.48 -8.29 -16.14
C ASN A 52 3.08 -9.21 -15.05
N PHE A 53 3.18 -8.72 -13.81
CA PHE A 53 3.78 -9.49 -12.71
C PHE A 53 2.87 -10.65 -12.28
N LYS A 54 3.44 -11.88 -12.21
CA LYS A 54 2.66 -13.11 -12.06
C LYS A 54 2.47 -13.57 -10.61
N ARG A 55 3.19 -12.98 -9.66
CA ARG A 55 3.10 -13.30 -8.23
C ARG A 55 2.25 -12.27 -7.50
N ASP A 56 1.69 -12.66 -6.34
CA ASP A 56 1.03 -11.73 -5.43
C ASP A 56 2.00 -10.64 -4.98
N TYR A 57 1.52 -9.41 -4.85
CA TYR A 57 2.30 -8.27 -4.39
C TYR A 57 1.46 -7.29 -3.56
N PHE A 58 2.15 -6.38 -2.92
CA PHE A 58 1.61 -5.33 -2.10
C PHE A 58 1.90 -3.96 -2.74
N LEU A 59 0.87 -3.12 -2.90
CA LEU A 59 0.98 -1.73 -3.34
C LEU A 59 0.91 -0.78 -2.15
N ASP A 60 2.03 -0.13 -1.84
CA ASP A 60 2.13 0.85 -0.77
C ASP A 60 1.96 2.27 -1.33
N LEU A 61 0.74 2.62 -1.74
CA LEU A 61 0.41 3.89 -2.39
C LEU A 61 -0.11 4.96 -1.43
N LYS A 62 -0.55 4.55 -0.23
CA LYS A 62 -1.07 5.46 0.82
C LYS A 62 -2.14 6.43 0.27
N ILE A 63 -3.13 5.89 -0.45
CA ILE A 63 -4.20 6.69 -1.07
C ILE A 63 -4.86 7.57 -0.01
N ASN A 64 -4.95 8.88 -0.30
CA ASN A 64 -5.55 9.88 0.57
C ASN A 64 -6.13 10.99 -0.31
N ASP A 65 -7.47 11.02 -0.44
CA ASP A 65 -8.18 11.99 -1.27
C ASP A 65 -9.66 12.04 -0.87
N ILE A 66 -10.45 12.90 -1.46
CA ILE A 66 -11.90 12.86 -1.31
C ILE A 66 -12.45 11.52 -1.82
N PRO A 67 -13.60 11.03 -1.28
CA PRO A 67 -14.10 9.68 -1.59
C PRO A 67 -14.22 9.36 -3.08
N GLN A 68 -14.70 10.30 -3.89
CA GLN A 68 -14.90 10.08 -5.34
C GLN A 68 -13.56 9.91 -6.08
N THR A 69 -12.56 10.74 -5.79
CA THR A 69 -11.23 10.65 -6.38
C THR A 69 -10.53 9.35 -5.98
N ALA A 70 -10.64 8.98 -4.69
CA ALA A 70 -10.10 7.73 -4.18
C ALA A 70 -10.75 6.50 -4.86
N LEU A 71 -12.06 6.51 -5.12
CA LEU A 71 -12.76 5.48 -5.89
C LEU A 71 -12.24 5.38 -7.33
N SER A 72 -12.05 6.52 -7.99
CA SER A 72 -11.51 6.57 -9.37
C SER A 72 -10.07 6.04 -9.43
N ALA A 73 -9.26 6.38 -8.43
CA ALA A 73 -7.91 5.83 -8.28
C ALA A 73 -7.94 4.30 -8.13
N MET A 74 -8.82 3.77 -7.27
CA MET A 74 -9.00 2.32 -7.13
C MET A 74 -9.46 1.66 -8.43
N ASP A 75 -10.38 2.28 -9.17
CA ASP A 75 -10.86 1.74 -10.43
C ASP A 75 -9.75 1.66 -11.49
N SER A 76 -8.84 2.63 -11.49
CA SER A 76 -7.68 2.63 -12.38
C SER A 76 -6.69 1.47 -12.10
N LEU A 77 -6.79 0.81 -10.95
CA LEU A 77 -5.93 -0.32 -10.57
C LEU A 77 -6.55 -1.69 -10.85
N LYS A 78 -7.75 -1.76 -11.45
CA LYS A 78 -8.49 -3.01 -11.69
C LYS A 78 -7.78 -4.03 -12.61
N ASP A 79 -6.83 -3.58 -13.41
CA ASP A 79 -6.00 -4.42 -14.27
C ASP A 79 -4.81 -5.07 -13.54
N LEU A 80 -4.49 -4.60 -12.34
CA LEU A 80 -3.40 -5.13 -11.50
C LEU A 80 -3.83 -6.38 -10.73
N LYS A 81 -4.12 -7.47 -11.47
CA LYS A 81 -4.78 -8.68 -10.99
C LYS A 81 -4.10 -9.40 -9.83
N LYS A 82 -2.79 -9.21 -9.64
CA LYS A 82 -2.00 -9.84 -8.58
C LYS A 82 -1.78 -8.94 -7.37
N CYS A 83 -2.36 -7.74 -7.37
CA CYS A 83 -2.36 -6.89 -6.19
C CYS A 83 -3.19 -7.53 -5.08
N LYS A 84 -2.54 -7.85 -3.94
CA LYS A 84 -3.14 -8.52 -2.79
C LYS A 84 -3.38 -7.58 -1.62
N TYR A 85 -2.58 -6.54 -1.51
CA TYR A 85 -2.62 -5.54 -0.45
C TYR A 85 -2.44 -4.14 -1.05
N ILE A 86 -3.18 -3.18 -0.49
CA ILE A 86 -3.04 -1.77 -0.84
C ILE A 86 -3.17 -0.91 0.41
N THR A 87 -2.36 0.14 0.52
CA THR A 87 -2.43 1.08 1.63
C THR A 87 -3.28 2.30 1.31
N VAL A 88 -4.00 2.76 2.32
CA VAL A 88 -4.76 4.01 2.32
C VAL A 88 -4.50 4.76 3.62
N HIS A 89 -4.52 6.08 3.62
CA HIS A 89 -4.45 6.86 4.84
C HIS A 89 -5.77 6.86 5.59
N VAL A 90 -5.73 6.59 6.91
CA VAL A 90 -6.94 6.69 7.77
C VAL A 90 -7.40 8.14 7.89
N SER A 91 -6.49 9.10 7.79
CA SER A 91 -6.79 10.54 7.79
C SER A 91 -7.71 11.00 6.65
N GLY A 92 -7.88 10.21 5.59
CA GLY A 92 -8.87 10.45 4.54
C GLY A 92 -10.33 10.33 4.99
N GLY A 93 -10.55 9.86 6.22
CA GLY A 93 -11.86 9.82 6.88
C GLY A 93 -12.69 8.58 6.53
N LEU A 94 -13.74 8.38 7.34
CA LEU A 94 -14.55 7.15 7.32
C LEU A 94 -15.23 6.91 5.98
N GLU A 95 -15.71 7.95 5.31
CA GLU A 95 -16.42 7.81 4.03
C GLU A 95 -15.48 7.35 2.91
N MET A 96 -14.25 7.89 2.85
CA MET A 96 -13.23 7.41 1.92
C MET A 96 -12.87 5.94 2.21
N LEU A 97 -12.65 5.58 3.46
CA LEU A 97 -12.29 4.22 3.86
C LEU A 97 -13.38 3.20 3.51
N LYS A 98 -14.65 3.52 3.79
CA LYS A 98 -15.80 2.68 3.40
C LYS A 98 -15.88 2.51 1.89
N ALA A 99 -15.77 3.61 1.14
CA ALA A 99 -15.84 3.61 -0.31
C ALA A 99 -14.73 2.73 -0.92
N ILE A 100 -13.47 2.93 -0.52
CA ILE A 100 -12.32 2.15 -0.99
C ILE A 100 -12.47 0.67 -0.62
N THR A 101 -12.88 0.36 0.61
CA THR A 101 -13.02 -1.03 1.07
C THR A 101 -14.09 -1.77 0.26
N LYS A 102 -15.23 -1.12 -0.01
CA LYS A 102 -16.27 -1.67 -0.87
C LYS A 102 -15.76 -1.88 -2.30
N LYS A 103 -15.08 -0.88 -2.87
CA LYS A 103 -14.53 -0.94 -4.24
C LYS A 103 -13.46 -2.04 -4.36
N ALA A 104 -12.58 -2.17 -3.39
CA ALA A 104 -11.54 -3.20 -3.38
C ALA A 104 -12.13 -4.61 -3.56
N LYS A 105 -13.22 -4.93 -2.85
CA LYS A 105 -13.93 -6.22 -2.95
C LYS A 105 -14.53 -6.46 -4.33
N THR A 106 -14.95 -5.43 -5.05
CA THR A 106 -15.46 -5.57 -6.43
C THR A 106 -14.35 -5.80 -7.45
N ILE A 107 -13.16 -5.25 -7.21
CA ILE A 107 -11.98 -5.45 -8.06
C ILE A 107 -11.40 -6.87 -7.87
N ASN A 108 -11.20 -7.25 -6.61
CA ASN A 108 -10.69 -8.56 -6.25
C ASN A 108 -11.14 -8.91 -4.82
N LYS A 109 -11.88 -10.00 -4.64
CA LYS A 109 -12.40 -10.46 -3.33
C LYS A 109 -11.28 -10.67 -2.29
N ASN A 110 -10.06 -10.95 -2.75
CA ASN A 110 -8.89 -11.19 -1.91
C ASN A 110 -8.01 -9.93 -1.70
N LEU A 111 -8.36 -8.78 -2.30
CA LEU A 111 -7.63 -7.53 -2.10
C LEU A 111 -7.91 -6.99 -0.68
N LYS A 112 -6.86 -6.85 0.09
CA LYS A 112 -6.90 -6.32 1.46
C LYS A 112 -6.49 -4.85 1.46
N VAL A 113 -7.33 -4.01 2.02
CA VAL A 113 -7.03 -2.59 2.28
C VAL A 113 -6.39 -2.48 3.66
N ILE A 114 -5.25 -1.82 3.73
CA ILE A 114 -4.49 -1.59 4.96
C ILE A 114 -4.52 -0.10 5.28
N GLY A 115 -5.08 0.26 6.44
CA GLY A 115 -5.08 1.63 6.93
C GLY A 115 -3.71 2.04 7.45
N VAL A 116 -3.20 3.17 6.97
CA VAL A 116 -2.00 3.83 7.50
C VAL A 116 -2.46 4.91 8.45
N THR A 117 -2.08 4.83 9.71
CA THR A 117 -2.41 5.81 10.74
C THR A 117 -1.48 7.01 10.64
N ILE A 118 -0.41 7.04 11.42
CA ILE A 118 0.59 8.11 11.40
C ILE A 118 1.85 7.61 10.68
N LEU A 119 2.39 8.43 9.79
CA LEU A 119 3.64 8.11 9.11
C LEU A 119 4.79 8.02 10.12
N THR A 120 5.63 6.99 9.97
CA THR A 120 6.76 6.73 10.87
C THR A 120 7.83 7.83 10.87
N SER A 121 7.82 8.71 9.89
CA SER A 121 8.68 9.90 9.80
C SER A 121 8.18 11.08 10.66
N LEU A 122 6.92 11.05 11.13
CA LEU A 122 6.34 12.12 11.93
C LEU A 122 6.63 11.90 13.43
N ASN A 123 7.08 12.96 14.08
CA ASN A 123 7.25 13.04 15.52
C ASN A 123 6.29 14.08 16.12
N LYS A 124 6.33 14.28 17.44
CA LYS A 124 5.47 15.25 18.13
C LYS A 124 5.54 16.63 17.51
N LYS A 125 6.74 17.15 17.24
CA LYS A 125 6.94 18.48 16.65
C LYS A 125 6.31 18.59 15.26
N SER A 126 6.55 17.61 14.39
CA SER A 126 5.95 17.58 13.05
C SER A 126 4.42 17.50 13.09
N LEU A 127 3.85 16.81 14.08
CA LEU A 127 2.41 16.74 14.29
C LEU A 127 1.83 18.09 14.75
N GLU A 128 2.52 18.80 15.65
CA GLU A 128 2.14 20.14 16.10
C GLU A 128 2.15 21.15 14.94
N GLU A 129 3.18 21.10 14.09
CA GLU A 129 3.33 21.96 12.90
C GLU A 129 2.15 21.81 11.91
N ILE A 130 1.54 20.62 11.84
CA ILE A 130 0.36 20.36 11.00
C ILE A 130 -0.97 20.40 11.77
N GLY A 131 -0.99 20.99 12.98
CA GLY A 131 -2.19 21.28 13.74
C GLY A 131 -2.70 20.18 14.67
N HIS A 132 -1.90 19.13 14.94
CA HIS A 132 -2.27 18.11 15.91
C HIS A 132 -1.75 18.45 17.31
N THR A 133 -2.63 18.34 18.31
CA THR A 133 -2.29 18.56 19.73
C THR A 133 -1.99 17.27 20.49
N LYS A 134 -2.27 16.09 19.88
CA LYS A 134 -2.09 14.78 20.49
C LYS A 134 -0.71 14.20 20.17
N THR A 135 -0.24 13.28 21.02
CA THR A 135 1.00 12.53 20.75
C THR A 135 0.80 11.53 19.59
N VAL A 136 1.90 11.02 19.04
CA VAL A 136 1.89 9.99 18.00
C VAL A 136 1.07 8.77 18.45
N GLU A 137 1.32 8.28 19.67
CA GLU A 137 0.66 7.10 20.24
C GLU A 137 -0.85 7.32 20.36
N GLN A 138 -1.25 8.50 20.89
CA GLN A 138 -2.66 8.84 21.03
C GLN A 138 -3.39 8.92 19.68
N LEU A 139 -2.73 9.46 18.65
CA LEU A 139 -3.29 9.53 17.31
C LEU A 139 -3.38 8.14 16.67
N VAL A 140 -2.35 7.32 16.80
CA VAL A 140 -2.36 5.94 16.30
C VAL A 140 -3.49 5.14 16.93
N LEU A 141 -3.63 5.16 18.26
CA LEU A 141 -4.72 4.47 18.96
C LEU A 141 -6.11 4.98 18.58
N LYS A 142 -6.25 6.28 18.30
CA LYS A 142 -7.52 6.86 17.87
C LYS A 142 -7.90 6.46 16.44
N GLN A 143 -6.91 6.24 15.58
CA GLN A 143 -7.10 5.95 14.16
C GLN A 143 -7.18 4.45 13.86
N ALA A 144 -6.68 3.60 14.76
CA ALA A 144 -6.75 2.14 14.63
C ALA A 144 -8.10 1.59 15.06
#